data_46196a7cd93c81c553a2b2f0a1c8fc2f
#
_entry.id   46196a7cd93c81c553a2b2f0a1c8fc2f
#
_cell.length_a   1.000
_cell.length_b   1.000
_cell.length_c   1.000
_cell.angle_alpha   90.00
_cell.angle_beta   90.00
_cell.angle_gamma   90.00
#
_symmetry.space_group_name_H-M   'P 1'
#
loop_
_entity.id
_entity.type
_entity.pdbx_description
1 polymer ?
#
loop_
_entity_poly.entity_id
_entity_poly.type
_entity_poly.pdbx_seq_one_letter_code
_entity_poly.pdbx_strand_id
1 'polypeptide(L)'
;VLRKLVIGGLLTLVLAAPARAAKTTLMPGVTYERQVELTAHGPVAVHVLTAPRPGGLYSLGPALSNGAIAGRESLTALERRASATATVAGVNGDFFAASGEPSGIVLRSGVLDHPPQAERSSIGVAADGSLRVEPVIYNGIWRGTSGRRPIRLNAIPGRNGVSLFTRSWGATTPAIAGAVAAVIPSLPPTTPNTDLSGTVSQIGTAAGATAIPRGGAVVVARGTGAARLGAEVPAGTSLVLRFILTPTWSDVTDAIGGGPLIVRGGKPVFRAGESFSPRLLAPRRPRTAVGQLADGRIVLVAVDGAAAGYSVGMTNFELALTLVRLGAVTGAALASGTATTMAFDGTLLDRPSAPGGQLPLSDALLVSYLGVYVPQPAPVLSPNGDGVDEKQSLSYRLVRPSTLTATLVGPGGATQTLDSGTRKPGTYKFSWDGANAPEGRWRLTVSAVDDQGRSSTADRPFTLDKTLGFLTAPASVGSGLRGSFVLAHPAQVRATIERPSGVVVRRLFARSLDAGTVPVTWNGRDDRGALAFAGRYVLRVTATNELGTMSLAKPFRLRR
;
A
#
# COMPACT_ATOMS: atom_id res chain seq x y z
N VAL A 1 63.63 35.65 -24.50
CA VAL A 1 62.85 34.49 -24.95
C VAL A 1 62.25 33.82 -23.70
N LEU A 2 61.03 34.23 -23.32
CA LEU A 2 60.30 33.63 -22.20
C LEU A 2 59.36 32.52 -22.72
N ARG A 3 59.58 31.26 -22.33
CA ARG A 3 58.62 30.13 -22.55
C ARG A 3 57.58 30.11 -21.44
N LYS A 4 56.33 30.36 -21.78
CA LYS A 4 55.19 30.13 -20.89
C LYS A 4 54.84 28.63 -20.90
N LEU A 5 54.90 27.99 -19.72
CA LEU A 5 54.42 26.64 -19.49
C LEU A 5 52.91 26.73 -19.20
N VAL A 6 52.07 26.14 -20.05
CA VAL A 6 50.64 25.98 -19.82
C VAL A 6 50.44 24.60 -19.18
N ILE A 7 50.08 24.58 -17.90
CA ILE A 7 49.66 23.35 -17.19
C ILE A 7 48.16 23.20 -17.42
N GLY A 8 47.80 22.29 -18.32
CA GLY A 8 46.43 21.87 -18.53
C GLY A 8 45.96 20.91 -17.40
N GLY A 9 45.15 21.43 -16.48
CA GLY A 9 44.49 20.59 -15.49
C GLY A 9 43.36 19.74 -16.12
N LEU A 10 43.55 18.44 -16.17
CA LEU A 10 42.52 17.50 -16.58
C LEU A 10 41.47 17.39 -15.44
N LEU A 11 40.32 18.04 -15.63
CA LEU A 11 39.16 17.88 -14.72
C LEU A 11 38.52 16.54 -15.02
N THR A 12 38.85 15.50 -14.25
CA THR A 12 38.15 14.21 -14.30
C THR A 12 36.74 14.38 -13.71
N LEU A 13 35.74 14.50 -14.58
CA LEU A 13 34.34 14.45 -14.21
C LEU A 13 34.00 13.01 -13.75
N VAL A 14 34.00 12.77 -12.45
CA VAL A 14 33.48 11.53 -11.89
C VAL A 14 31.95 11.56 -12.04
N LEU A 15 31.43 10.96 -13.11
CA LEU A 15 30.03 10.67 -13.27
C LEU A 15 29.65 9.66 -12.17
N ALA A 16 29.12 10.14 -11.06
CA ALA A 16 28.48 9.29 -10.07
C ALA A 16 27.32 8.57 -10.77
N ALA A 17 27.41 7.26 -10.93
CA ALA A 17 26.29 6.44 -11.38
C ALA A 17 25.11 6.72 -10.45
N PRO A 18 23.88 6.90 -10.97
CA PRO A 18 22.71 7.11 -10.12
C PRO A 18 22.59 5.90 -9.19
N ALA A 19 22.59 6.17 -7.88
CA ALA A 19 22.35 5.16 -6.89
C ALA A 19 20.98 4.53 -7.20
N ARG A 20 20.97 3.29 -7.68
CA ARG A 20 19.72 2.57 -7.91
C ARG A 20 19.02 2.45 -6.56
N ALA A 21 17.80 2.96 -6.47
CA ALA A 21 16.97 2.83 -5.28
C ALA A 21 16.80 1.35 -4.95
N ALA A 22 16.99 0.97 -3.68
CA ALA A 22 16.85 -0.41 -3.25
C ALA A 22 15.40 -0.86 -3.41
N LYS A 23 15.20 -1.93 -4.19
CA LYS A 23 13.90 -2.55 -4.41
C LYS A 23 13.60 -3.50 -3.26
N THR A 24 12.50 -3.27 -2.56
CA THR A 24 12.05 -4.08 -1.43
C THR A 24 10.88 -4.98 -1.83
N THR A 25 10.96 -6.28 -1.52
CA THR A 25 9.83 -7.20 -1.69
C THR A 25 8.88 -7.07 -0.50
N LEU A 26 7.68 -6.56 -0.71
CA LEU A 26 6.67 -6.41 0.32
C LEU A 26 5.97 -7.74 0.65
N MET A 27 5.49 -8.42 -0.37
CA MET A 27 4.90 -9.75 -0.33
C MET A 27 5.27 -10.50 -1.61
N PRO A 28 5.09 -11.82 -1.70
CA PRO A 28 5.45 -12.56 -2.92
C PRO A 28 5.00 -11.85 -4.19
N GLY A 29 5.90 -11.68 -5.16
CA GLY A 29 5.64 -11.02 -6.44
C GLY A 29 5.42 -9.50 -6.39
N VAL A 30 5.20 -8.90 -5.24
CA VAL A 30 4.95 -7.45 -5.10
C VAL A 30 6.15 -6.73 -4.52
N THR A 31 6.60 -5.72 -5.23
CA THR A 31 7.80 -4.96 -4.88
C THR A 31 7.51 -3.47 -4.76
N TYR A 32 8.27 -2.83 -3.91
CA TYR A 32 8.25 -1.39 -3.69
C TYR A 32 9.62 -0.79 -3.93
N GLU A 33 9.64 0.40 -4.51
CA GLU A 33 10.85 1.18 -4.76
C GLU A 33 10.54 2.67 -4.52
N ARG A 34 11.42 3.35 -3.80
CA ARG A 34 11.39 4.81 -3.67
C ARG A 34 12.47 5.41 -4.55
N GLN A 35 12.07 6.27 -5.47
CA GLN A 35 12.97 7.02 -6.36
C GLN A 35 12.97 8.50 -5.98
N VAL A 36 14.10 9.19 -6.17
CA VAL A 36 14.19 10.65 -6.04
C VAL A 36 14.69 11.20 -7.38
N GLU A 37 13.85 12.00 -8.01
CA GLU A 37 14.17 12.68 -9.27
C GLU A 37 14.55 14.12 -8.98
N LEU A 38 15.66 14.57 -9.54
CA LEU A 38 16.06 15.96 -9.48
C LEU A 38 15.55 16.67 -10.73
N THR A 39 14.67 17.65 -10.56
CA THR A 39 14.08 18.42 -11.65
C THR A 39 14.49 19.88 -11.56
N ALA A 40 14.29 20.66 -12.62
CA ALA A 40 14.53 22.11 -12.63
C ALA A 40 13.69 22.86 -11.56
N HIS A 41 12.63 22.23 -11.06
CA HIS A 41 11.74 22.81 -10.03
C HIS A 41 12.08 22.34 -8.61
N GLY A 42 13.02 21.42 -8.45
CA GLY A 42 13.43 20.82 -7.19
C GLY A 42 13.30 19.30 -7.19
N PRO A 43 13.58 18.66 -6.04
CA PRO A 43 13.49 17.21 -5.91
C PRO A 43 12.03 16.74 -5.95
N VAL A 44 11.82 15.51 -6.46
CA VAL A 44 10.53 14.82 -6.50
C VAL A 44 10.71 13.40 -5.97
N ALA A 45 10.02 13.05 -4.91
CA ALA A 45 9.98 11.70 -4.37
C ALA A 45 8.84 10.92 -5.02
N VAL A 46 9.19 9.80 -5.65
CA VAL A 46 8.28 8.90 -6.38
C VAL A 46 8.31 7.54 -5.70
N HIS A 47 7.14 7.05 -5.31
CA HIS A 47 6.92 5.75 -4.71
C HIS A 47 6.27 4.85 -5.76
N VAL A 48 6.91 3.73 -6.06
CA VAL A 48 6.49 2.80 -7.11
C VAL A 48 6.25 1.43 -6.49
N LEU A 49 5.04 0.94 -6.59
CA LEU A 49 4.66 -0.43 -6.25
C LEU A 49 4.40 -1.19 -7.54
N THR A 50 5.06 -2.32 -7.73
CA THR A 50 4.85 -3.20 -8.88
C THR A 50 4.31 -4.53 -8.41
N ALA A 51 3.18 -4.97 -8.99
CA ALA A 51 2.48 -6.20 -8.65
C ALA A 51 2.33 -7.09 -9.89
N PRO A 52 2.16 -8.41 -9.72
CA PRO A 52 1.80 -9.30 -10.82
C PRO A 52 0.49 -8.89 -11.49
N ARG A 53 0.26 -9.41 -12.70
CA ARG A 53 -1.03 -9.31 -13.37
C ARG A 53 -2.13 -9.87 -12.46
N PRO A 54 -3.27 -9.18 -12.30
CA PRO A 54 -4.42 -9.71 -11.57
C PRO A 54 -4.84 -11.08 -12.09
N GLY A 55 -5.09 -12.01 -11.18
CA GLY A 55 -5.45 -13.40 -11.45
C GLY A 55 -4.83 -14.37 -10.43
N GLY A 56 -5.39 -15.56 -10.27
CA GLY A 56 -4.90 -16.59 -9.37
C GLY A 56 -4.89 -16.13 -7.90
N LEU A 57 -3.69 -15.90 -7.36
CA LEU A 57 -3.50 -15.42 -5.99
C LEU A 57 -3.56 -13.90 -5.84
N TYR A 58 -3.62 -13.16 -6.93
CA TYR A 58 -3.56 -11.69 -6.94
C TYR A 58 -4.84 -11.09 -7.48
N SER A 59 -5.34 -10.06 -6.84
CA SER A 59 -6.40 -9.21 -7.38
C SER A 59 -6.03 -7.74 -7.27
N LEU A 60 -6.68 -6.93 -8.11
CA LEU A 60 -6.67 -5.48 -8.05
C LEU A 60 -8.10 -5.01 -8.04
N GLY A 61 -8.49 -4.23 -7.05
CA GLY A 61 -9.87 -3.76 -6.96
C GLY A 61 -10.08 -2.69 -5.91
N PRO A 62 -11.27 -2.04 -5.94
CA PRO A 62 -11.62 -1.02 -4.98
C PRO A 62 -11.96 -1.62 -3.61
N ALA A 63 -11.55 -0.91 -2.56
CA ALA A 63 -11.98 -1.16 -1.19
C ALA A 63 -12.65 0.09 -0.63
N LEU A 64 -13.89 -0.06 -0.16
CA LEU A 64 -14.66 1.03 0.43
C LEU A 64 -14.25 1.29 1.88
N SER A 65 -14.16 2.54 2.26
CA SER A 65 -13.96 2.97 3.64
C SER A 65 -15.09 2.48 4.53
N ASN A 66 -14.73 1.87 5.66
CA ASN A 66 -15.69 1.25 6.59
C ASN A 66 -16.62 0.21 5.93
N GLY A 67 -16.28 -0.27 4.74
CA GLY A 67 -17.08 -1.20 3.94
C GLY A 67 -18.36 -0.58 3.34
N ALA A 68 -18.50 0.75 3.32
CA ALA A 68 -19.70 1.43 2.86
C ALA A 68 -19.37 2.62 1.95
N ILE A 69 -20.31 2.98 1.07
CA ILE A 69 -20.23 4.12 0.15
C ILE A 69 -20.14 5.44 0.92
N ALA A 70 -20.95 5.61 1.97
CA ALA A 70 -20.94 6.80 2.80
C ALA A 70 -20.02 6.59 4.00
N GLY A 71 -18.74 6.93 3.85
CA GLY A 71 -17.77 6.80 4.92
C GLY A 71 -16.38 7.24 4.52
N ARG A 72 -15.54 7.50 5.54
CA ARG A 72 -14.13 7.85 5.32
C ARG A 72 -13.26 7.22 6.39
N GLU A 73 -12.15 6.63 5.99
CA GLU A 73 -11.10 6.15 6.88
C GLU A 73 -9.72 6.36 6.24
N SER A 74 -8.65 6.36 7.04
CA SER A 74 -7.29 6.44 6.50
C SER A 74 -6.94 5.18 5.71
N LEU A 75 -6.06 5.28 4.70
CA LEU A 75 -5.61 4.12 3.92
C LEU A 75 -5.05 3.03 4.83
N THR A 76 -4.26 3.40 5.83
CA THR A 76 -3.68 2.42 6.77
C THR A 76 -4.73 1.71 7.63
N ALA A 77 -5.82 2.37 8.00
CA ALA A 77 -6.94 1.73 8.72
C ALA A 77 -7.73 0.80 7.80
N LEU A 78 -8.01 1.23 6.57
CA LEU A 78 -8.66 0.44 5.54
C LEU A 78 -7.87 -0.84 5.23
N GLU A 79 -6.55 -0.73 5.05
CA GLU A 79 -5.68 -1.88 4.82
C GLU A 79 -5.66 -2.86 6.00
N ARG A 80 -5.56 -2.37 7.25
CA ARG A 80 -5.62 -3.25 8.44
C ARG A 80 -6.92 -4.05 8.48
N ARG A 81 -8.04 -3.47 8.09
CA ARG A 81 -9.32 -4.16 7.98
C ARG A 81 -9.33 -5.18 6.83
N ALA A 82 -8.81 -4.80 5.66
CA ALA A 82 -8.70 -5.68 4.49
C ALA A 82 -7.71 -6.83 4.73
N SER A 83 -6.70 -6.64 5.57
CA SER A 83 -5.69 -7.63 5.93
C SER A 83 -6.26 -8.85 6.68
N ALA A 84 -7.49 -8.80 7.12
CA ALA A 84 -8.20 -9.97 7.67
C ALA A 84 -8.46 -11.05 6.61
N THR A 85 -8.56 -10.68 5.32
CA THR A 85 -8.93 -11.58 4.23
C THR A 85 -7.90 -11.66 3.10
N ALA A 86 -6.89 -10.79 3.10
CA ALA A 86 -5.81 -10.77 2.11
C ALA A 86 -4.57 -10.06 2.68
N THR A 87 -3.38 -10.29 2.14
CA THR A 87 -2.25 -9.38 2.35
C THR A 87 -2.37 -8.27 1.31
N VAL A 88 -2.40 -7.02 1.76
CA VAL A 88 -2.75 -5.90 0.88
C VAL A 88 -1.67 -4.83 0.81
N ALA A 89 -1.57 -4.22 -0.36
CA ALA A 89 -0.81 -3.00 -0.59
C ALA A 89 -1.60 -2.12 -1.55
N GLY A 90 -1.60 -0.81 -1.37
CA GLY A 90 -2.39 0.01 -2.25
C GLY A 90 -2.15 1.51 -2.15
N VAL A 91 -3.02 2.22 -2.82
CA VAL A 91 -3.05 3.68 -2.89
C VAL A 91 -4.47 4.20 -2.66
N ASN A 92 -4.60 5.50 -2.38
CA ASN A 92 -5.91 6.15 -2.40
C ASN A 92 -6.63 5.90 -3.73
N GLY A 93 -7.95 5.89 -3.68
CA GLY A 93 -8.80 5.68 -4.85
C GLY A 93 -9.27 6.98 -5.50
N ASP A 94 -10.59 7.03 -5.74
CA ASP A 94 -11.25 8.09 -6.50
C ASP A 94 -11.37 9.42 -5.75
N PHE A 95 -11.78 10.45 -6.46
CA PHE A 95 -12.31 11.69 -5.89
C PHE A 95 -13.61 11.40 -5.14
N PHE A 96 -13.93 12.21 -4.13
CA PHE A 96 -15.10 11.97 -3.29
C PHE A 96 -15.68 13.28 -2.73
N ALA A 97 -16.95 13.22 -2.36
CA ALA A 97 -17.66 14.30 -1.70
C ALA A 97 -17.29 14.41 -0.21
N ALA A 98 -17.64 15.53 0.43
CA ALA A 98 -17.44 15.70 1.86
C ALA A 98 -18.16 14.65 2.73
N SER A 99 -19.25 14.06 2.21
CA SER A 99 -19.97 12.93 2.82
C SER A 99 -19.18 11.62 2.82
N GLY A 100 -18.12 11.50 2.01
CA GLY A 100 -17.40 10.26 1.75
C GLY A 100 -17.93 9.47 0.58
N GLU A 101 -18.97 9.93 -0.13
CA GLU A 101 -19.49 9.31 -1.34
C GLU A 101 -18.46 9.44 -2.48
N PRO A 102 -18.02 8.34 -3.13
CA PRO A 102 -17.09 8.41 -4.27
C PRO A 102 -17.74 9.11 -5.45
N SER A 103 -16.93 9.74 -6.29
CA SER A 103 -17.44 10.47 -7.46
C SER A 103 -17.75 9.57 -8.64
N GLY A 104 -17.04 8.48 -8.81
CA GLY A 104 -17.13 7.57 -9.93
C GLY A 104 -17.58 6.17 -9.55
N ILE A 105 -17.33 5.23 -10.47
CA ILE A 105 -17.76 3.84 -10.32
C ILE A 105 -17.09 3.13 -9.15
N VAL A 106 -17.88 2.32 -8.46
CA VAL A 106 -17.38 1.26 -7.60
C VAL A 106 -18.05 -0.04 -8.04
N LEU A 107 -17.27 -0.93 -8.65
CA LEU A 107 -17.66 -2.29 -9.02
C LEU A 107 -16.75 -3.27 -8.30
N ARG A 108 -17.31 -4.22 -7.57
CA ARG A 108 -16.54 -5.22 -6.78
C ARG A 108 -17.06 -6.61 -7.06
N SER A 109 -16.20 -7.48 -7.60
CA SER A 109 -16.56 -8.87 -7.94
C SER A 109 -17.85 -8.94 -8.76
N GLY A 110 -18.04 -8.07 -9.74
CA GLY A 110 -19.20 -8.00 -10.61
C GLY A 110 -20.44 -7.33 -10.02
N VAL A 111 -20.38 -6.81 -8.79
CA VAL A 111 -21.47 -6.09 -8.13
C VAL A 111 -21.24 -4.59 -8.24
N LEU A 112 -22.17 -3.86 -8.85
CA LEU A 112 -22.12 -2.41 -8.95
C LEU A 112 -22.61 -1.78 -7.64
N ASP A 113 -21.70 -1.15 -6.91
CA ASP A 113 -22.01 -0.47 -5.65
C ASP A 113 -22.30 1.02 -5.87
N HIS A 114 -21.59 1.66 -6.82
CA HIS A 114 -21.78 3.07 -7.14
C HIS A 114 -21.63 3.30 -8.65
N PRO A 115 -22.48 4.15 -9.29
CA PRO A 115 -22.41 4.40 -10.71
C PRO A 115 -21.17 5.21 -11.11
N PRO A 116 -20.70 5.11 -12.38
CA PRO A 116 -19.65 5.95 -12.92
C PRO A 116 -20.10 7.41 -13.11
N GLN A 117 -19.12 8.31 -13.18
CA GLN A 117 -19.31 9.69 -13.64
C GLN A 117 -19.04 9.75 -15.14
N ALA A 118 -20.04 10.07 -15.94
CA ALA A 118 -20.05 9.93 -17.40
C ALA A 118 -18.89 10.59 -18.15
N GLU A 119 -18.40 11.74 -17.69
CA GLU A 119 -17.36 12.52 -18.39
C GLU A 119 -15.94 12.28 -17.84
N ARG A 120 -15.74 11.19 -17.08
CA ARG A 120 -14.45 10.80 -16.51
C ARG A 120 -14.16 9.35 -16.79
N SER A 121 -12.88 9.02 -16.88
CA SER A 121 -12.46 7.64 -16.99
C SER A 121 -12.81 6.83 -15.75
N SER A 122 -13.31 5.65 -15.99
CA SER A 122 -13.40 4.55 -15.04
C SER A 122 -12.22 3.60 -15.28
N ILE A 123 -11.71 3.00 -14.24
CA ILE A 123 -10.55 2.09 -14.27
C ILE A 123 -11.09 0.70 -13.93
N GLY A 124 -11.31 -0.11 -14.95
CA GLY A 124 -11.81 -1.48 -14.84
C GLY A 124 -10.69 -2.51 -14.86
N VAL A 125 -10.87 -3.60 -14.12
CA VAL A 125 -10.04 -4.80 -14.15
C VAL A 125 -10.87 -5.91 -14.77
N ALA A 126 -10.45 -6.39 -15.94
CA ALA A 126 -11.14 -7.47 -16.63
C ALA A 126 -10.77 -8.84 -16.01
N ALA A 127 -11.58 -9.85 -16.27
CA ALA A 127 -11.39 -11.21 -15.76
C ALA A 127 -10.03 -11.83 -16.17
N ASP A 128 -9.46 -11.39 -17.29
CA ASP A 128 -8.13 -11.78 -17.74
C ASP A 128 -7.00 -10.99 -17.06
N GLY A 129 -7.32 -10.05 -16.16
CA GLY A 129 -6.37 -9.20 -15.45
C GLY A 129 -5.90 -7.99 -16.25
N SER A 130 -6.49 -7.68 -17.40
CA SER A 130 -6.19 -6.45 -18.16
C SER A 130 -6.91 -5.23 -17.58
N LEU A 131 -6.24 -4.05 -17.64
CA LEU A 131 -6.87 -2.78 -17.28
C LEU A 131 -7.60 -2.19 -18.48
N ARG A 132 -8.82 -1.74 -18.23
CA ARG A 132 -9.61 -0.90 -19.15
C ARG A 132 -9.75 0.49 -18.55
N VAL A 133 -9.33 1.50 -19.28
CA VAL A 133 -9.41 2.90 -18.84
C VAL A 133 -10.16 3.69 -19.89
N GLU A 134 -11.42 3.97 -19.63
CA GLU A 134 -12.32 4.66 -20.54
C GLU A 134 -13.52 5.27 -19.80
N PRO A 135 -14.20 6.28 -20.36
CA PRO A 135 -15.47 6.76 -19.84
C PRO A 135 -16.55 5.67 -19.94
N VAL A 136 -17.34 5.53 -18.87
CA VAL A 136 -18.48 4.61 -18.79
C VAL A 136 -19.73 5.40 -18.46
N ILE A 137 -20.80 5.17 -19.24
CA ILE A 137 -22.10 5.81 -19.05
C ILE A 137 -23.02 4.86 -18.28
N TYR A 138 -23.74 5.40 -17.31
CA TYR A 138 -24.71 4.67 -16.51
C TYR A 138 -26.13 5.10 -16.83
N ASN A 139 -27.03 4.11 -16.97
CA ASN A 139 -28.46 4.32 -17.06
C ASN A 139 -29.20 3.32 -16.18
N GLY A 140 -29.67 3.78 -15.03
CA GLY A 140 -30.48 2.98 -14.10
C GLY A 140 -31.97 3.10 -14.44
N ILE A 141 -32.67 1.96 -14.49
CA ILE A 141 -34.09 1.87 -14.83
C ILE A 141 -34.80 1.03 -13.78
N TRP A 142 -35.98 1.48 -13.35
CA TRP A 142 -36.94 0.67 -12.63
C TRP A 142 -38.26 0.55 -13.40
N ARG A 143 -38.98 -0.54 -13.19
CA ARG A 143 -40.27 -0.82 -13.75
C ARG A 143 -41.18 -1.46 -12.71
N GLY A 144 -42.31 -0.81 -12.43
CA GLY A 144 -43.42 -1.35 -11.66
C GLY A 144 -44.51 -1.91 -12.56
N THR A 145 -45.75 -1.54 -12.30
CA THR A 145 -46.94 -1.94 -13.13
C THR A 145 -47.02 -1.21 -14.47
N SER A 146 -46.37 -0.06 -14.60
CA SER A 146 -46.39 0.74 -15.85
C SER A 146 -45.01 1.32 -16.17
N GLY A 147 -44.59 1.21 -17.43
CA GLY A 147 -43.46 1.88 -18.02
C GLY A 147 -42.07 1.75 -17.36
N ARG A 148 -41.05 2.24 -18.06
CA ARG A 148 -39.68 2.33 -17.58
C ARG A 148 -39.42 3.72 -17.01
N ARG A 149 -38.70 3.80 -15.85
CA ARG A 149 -38.43 5.05 -15.17
C ARG A 149 -36.95 5.09 -14.71
N PRO A 150 -36.34 6.28 -14.64
CA PRO A 150 -34.97 6.37 -14.17
C PRO A 150 -34.85 6.10 -12.67
N ILE A 151 -33.74 5.46 -12.26
CA ILE A 151 -33.38 5.23 -10.87
C ILE A 151 -31.87 5.44 -10.69
N ARG A 152 -31.48 6.01 -9.56
CA ARG A 152 -30.08 6.05 -9.12
C ARG A 152 -29.75 4.85 -8.25
N LEU A 153 -28.48 4.54 -8.11
CA LEU A 153 -27.97 3.49 -7.22
C LEU A 153 -27.07 4.13 -6.17
N ASN A 154 -27.35 3.85 -4.90
CA ASN A 154 -26.56 4.29 -3.75
C ASN A 154 -26.13 5.77 -3.83
N ALA A 155 -27.06 6.63 -4.17
CA ALA A 155 -26.88 8.07 -4.28
C ALA A 155 -28.15 8.79 -3.84
N ILE A 156 -28.04 9.96 -3.26
CA ILE A 156 -29.22 10.73 -2.79
C ILE A 156 -30.13 11.07 -3.97
N PRO A 157 -31.46 10.74 -3.90
CA PRO A 157 -32.37 11.05 -4.99
C PRO A 157 -32.54 12.56 -5.15
N GLY A 158 -32.58 13.02 -6.39
CA GLY A 158 -32.94 14.40 -6.72
C GLY A 158 -34.36 14.77 -6.24
N ARG A 159 -34.76 16.04 -6.39
CA ARG A 159 -36.03 16.57 -5.88
C ARG A 159 -37.27 15.74 -6.28
N ASN A 160 -37.29 15.18 -7.49
CA ASN A 160 -38.37 14.35 -8.04
C ASN A 160 -37.84 12.94 -8.44
N GLY A 161 -36.74 12.53 -7.84
CA GLY A 161 -35.99 11.33 -8.21
C GLY A 161 -36.33 10.10 -7.36
N VAL A 162 -35.83 8.97 -7.85
CA VAL A 162 -35.90 7.66 -7.20
C VAL A 162 -34.48 7.10 -7.10
N SER A 163 -34.14 6.49 -5.97
CA SER A 163 -32.85 5.83 -5.74
C SER A 163 -33.04 4.49 -5.05
N LEU A 164 -32.24 3.50 -5.45
CA LEU A 164 -32.07 2.25 -4.75
C LEU A 164 -30.90 2.38 -3.76
N PHE A 165 -31.11 1.98 -2.53
CA PHE A 165 -30.07 1.84 -1.52
C PHE A 165 -29.89 0.37 -1.15
N THR A 166 -28.67 -0.13 -1.33
CA THR A 166 -28.24 -1.48 -0.93
C THR A 166 -27.39 -1.43 0.33
N ARG A 167 -27.01 -2.59 0.86
CA ARG A 167 -26.11 -2.68 2.03
C ARG A 167 -24.72 -2.04 1.79
N SER A 168 -24.35 -1.85 0.52
CA SER A 168 -23.11 -1.11 0.17
C SER A 168 -23.18 0.37 0.52
N TRP A 169 -24.38 0.97 0.62
CA TRP A 169 -24.54 2.31 1.17
C TRP A 169 -24.27 2.36 2.68
N GLY A 170 -24.79 1.39 3.42
CA GLY A 170 -24.67 1.31 4.87
C GLY A 170 -25.81 0.49 5.47
N ALA A 171 -26.02 0.61 6.78
CA ALA A 171 -27.07 -0.11 7.48
C ALA A 171 -28.47 0.47 7.27
N THR A 172 -28.56 1.79 7.01
CA THR A 172 -29.80 2.54 6.82
C THR A 172 -29.69 3.47 5.63
N THR A 173 -30.83 3.84 5.04
CA THR A 173 -30.88 4.91 4.03
C THR A 173 -30.55 6.28 4.65
N PRO A 174 -30.22 7.28 3.83
CA PRO A 174 -30.20 8.67 4.32
C PRO A 174 -31.60 9.06 4.86
N ALA A 175 -31.63 9.85 5.93
CA ALA A 175 -32.87 10.47 6.42
C ALA A 175 -33.26 11.63 5.46
N ILE A 176 -34.36 11.48 4.76
CA ILE A 176 -34.84 12.45 3.79
C ILE A 176 -36.29 12.82 4.12
N ALA A 177 -36.53 14.05 4.54
CA ALA A 177 -37.86 14.52 4.91
C ALA A 177 -38.86 14.39 3.76
N GLY A 178 -40.05 13.82 4.03
CA GLY A 178 -41.11 13.65 3.05
C GLY A 178 -40.83 12.65 1.93
N ALA A 179 -39.79 11.84 2.06
CA ALA A 179 -39.54 10.77 1.11
C ALA A 179 -40.48 9.57 1.33
N VAL A 180 -40.77 8.83 0.27
CA VAL A 180 -41.42 7.51 0.33
C VAL A 180 -40.35 6.46 0.23
N ALA A 181 -40.40 5.47 1.12
CA ALA A 181 -39.50 4.32 1.13
C ALA A 181 -40.26 3.02 0.85
N ALA A 182 -39.77 2.21 -0.07
CA ALA A 182 -40.25 0.86 -0.38
C ALA A 182 -39.16 -0.16 -0.01
N VAL A 183 -39.48 -1.08 0.88
CA VAL A 183 -38.57 -2.09 1.39
C VAL A 183 -38.66 -3.37 0.57
N ILE A 184 -37.53 -3.85 0.10
CA ILE A 184 -37.37 -5.10 -0.66
C ILE A 184 -36.52 -6.04 0.22
N PRO A 185 -37.11 -7.05 0.89
CA PRO A 185 -36.38 -7.92 1.84
C PRO A 185 -35.26 -8.75 1.19
N SER A 186 -35.47 -9.13 -0.09
CA SER A 186 -34.49 -9.90 -0.86
C SER A 186 -34.38 -9.33 -2.28
N LEU A 187 -33.15 -9.03 -2.69
CA LEU A 187 -32.81 -8.56 -4.04
C LEU A 187 -31.51 -9.24 -4.46
N PRO A 188 -31.41 -9.78 -5.67
CA PRO A 188 -30.13 -10.25 -6.21
C PRO A 188 -29.07 -9.16 -6.19
N PRO A 189 -27.76 -9.52 -6.19
CA PRO A 189 -26.68 -8.55 -6.31
C PRO A 189 -26.89 -7.62 -7.49
N THR A 190 -26.49 -6.35 -7.36
CA THR A 190 -26.65 -5.29 -8.39
C THR A 190 -25.69 -5.50 -9.57
N THR A 191 -25.81 -6.66 -10.25
CA THR A 191 -25.00 -6.99 -11.43
C THR A 191 -25.41 -6.11 -12.62
N PRO A 192 -24.47 -5.39 -13.26
CA PRO A 192 -24.76 -4.55 -14.41
C PRO A 192 -25.39 -5.35 -15.58
N ASN A 193 -26.20 -4.66 -16.37
CA ASN A 193 -26.82 -5.13 -17.63
C ASN A 193 -27.76 -6.34 -17.49
N THR A 194 -28.13 -6.71 -16.25
CA THR A 194 -29.09 -7.79 -15.97
C THR A 194 -30.38 -7.22 -15.36
N ASP A 195 -31.52 -7.90 -15.59
CA ASP A 195 -32.76 -7.58 -14.90
C ASP A 195 -32.75 -8.19 -13.50
N LEU A 196 -32.98 -7.37 -12.49
CA LEU A 196 -33.06 -7.74 -11.10
C LEU A 196 -34.51 -7.59 -10.64
N SER A 197 -35.07 -8.59 -9.98
CA SER A 197 -36.45 -8.54 -9.50
C SER A 197 -36.51 -8.72 -7.99
N GLY A 198 -37.32 -7.92 -7.32
CA GLY A 198 -37.58 -8.03 -5.90
C GLY A 198 -38.99 -7.60 -5.54
N THR A 199 -39.63 -8.32 -4.61
CA THR A 199 -40.97 -7.99 -4.14
C THR A 199 -40.92 -6.97 -3.03
N VAL A 200 -41.68 -5.89 -3.16
CA VAL A 200 -41.84 -4.87 -2.12
C VAL A 200 -42.72 -5.43 -0.99
N SER A 201 -42.16 -5.50 0.22
CA SER A 201 -42.89 -5.96 1.40
C SER A 201 -43.67 -4.84 2.09
N GLN A 202 -43.14 -3.62 2.03
CA GLN A 202 -43.66 -2.45 2.71
C GLN A 202 -43.34 -1.19 1.93
N ILE A 203 -44.30 -0.27 1.84
CA ILE A 203 -44.09 1.06 1.25
C ILE A 203 -44.83 2.11 2.09
N GLY A 204 -44.24 3.26 2.28
CA GLY A 204 -44.86 4.37 3.02
C GLY A 204 -43.94 5.58 3.16
N THR A 205 -44.46 6.64 3.74
CA THR A 205 -43.67 7.84 4.06
C THR A 205 -42.61 7.49 5.09
N ALA A 206 -41.34 7.77 4.76
CA ALA A 206 -40.23 7.54 5.66
C ALA A 206 -40.23 8.61 6.78
N ALA A 207 -40.35 8.18 8.02
CA ALA A 207 -40.22 9.05 9.19
C ALA A 207 -38.77 9.51 9.43
N GLY A 208 -37.81 8.91 8.72
CA GLY A 208 -36.38 9.16 8.84
C GLY A 208 -35.57 8.18 8.01
N ALA A 209 -34.41 7.75 8.51
CA ALA A 209 -33.62 6.73 7.88
C ALA A 209 -34.32 5.35 7.98
N THR A 210 -34.40 4.63 6.88
CA THR A 210 -35.02 3.30 6.82
C THR A 210 -33.93 2.22 6.85
N ALA A 211 -34.11 1.18 7.68
CA ALA A 211 -33.18 0.04 7.74
C ALA A 211 -33.12 -0.70 6.42
N ILE A 212 -31.92 -0.97 5.91
CA ILE A 212 -31.69 -1.72 4.67
C ILE A 212 -31.56 -3.21 5.05
N PRO A 213 -32.43 -4.11 4.54
CA PRO A 213 -32.36 -5.53 4.86
C PRO A 213 -31.03 -6.17 4.45
N ARG A 214 -30.57 -7.18 5.20
CA ARG A 214 -29.45 -8.03 4.77
C ARG A 214 -29.90 -8.86 3.55
N GLY A 215 -29.18 -8.75 2.44
CA GLY A 215 -29.57 -9.43 1.19
C GLY A 215 -30.73 -8.76 0.43
N GLY A 216 -31.18 -7.57 0.89
CA GLY A 216 -32.23 -6.78 0.23
C GLY A 216 -31.81 -5.34 -0.02
N ALA A 217 -32.81 -4.49 -0.28
CA ALA A 217 -32.60 -3.08 -0.62
C ALA A 217 -33.80 -2.22 -0.19
N VAL A 218 -33.62 -0.90 -0.25
CA VAL A 218 -34.70 0.08 -0.05
C VAL A 218 -34.73 1.04 -1.22
N VAL A 219 -35.87 1.22 -1.85
CA VAL A 219 -36.09 2.27 -2.85
C VAL A 219 -36.60 3.51 -2.13
N VAL A 220 -35.92 4.64 -2.28
CA VAL A 220 -36.30 5.92 -1.70
C VAL A 220 -36.65 6.89 -2.81
N ALA A 221 -37.81 7.51 -2.75
CA ALA A 221 -38.32 8.42 -3.76
C ALA A 221 -38.78 9.76 -3.17
N ARG A 222 -38.68 10.83 -3.95
CA ARG A 222 -39.08 12.21 -3.57
C ARG A 222 -40.01 12.82 -4.62
N GLY A 223 -40.85 13.77 -4.16
CA GLY A 223 -41.72 14.56 -5.01
C GLY A 223 -42.55 13.71 -5.97
N THR A 224 -42.58 14.02 -7.29
CA THR A 224 -43.32 13.23 -8.28
C THR A 224 -42.82 11.79 -8.38
N GLY A 225 -41.54 11.52 -8.08
CA GLY A 225 -41.01 10.15 -8.00
C GLY A 225 -41.66 9.35 -6.89
N ALA A 226 -41.94 9.97 -5.73
CA ALA A 226 -42.64 9.33 -4.62
C ALA A 226 -44.09 8.97 -4.96
N ALA A 227 -44.81 9.90 -5.57
CA ALA A 227 -46.20 9.68 -6.04
C ALA A 227 -46.28 8.50 -7.04
N ARG A 228 -45.33 8.44 -7.98
CA ARG A 228 -45.25 7.36 -8.98
C ARG A 228 -44.89 6.02 -8.32
N LEU A 229 -43.90 6.01 -7.45
CA LEU A 229 -43.51 4.79 -6.74
C LEU A 229 -44.68 4.22 -5.95
N GLY A 230 -45.41 5.05 -5.21
CA GLY A 230 -46.61 4.64 -4.45
C GLY A 230 -47.72 4.07 -5.32
N ALA A 231 -47.97 4.68 -6.50
CA ALA A 231 -49.01 4.25 -7.44
C ALA A 231 -48.65 2.95 -8.20
N GLU A 232 -47.37 2.78 -8.58
CA GLU A 232 -46.94 1.69 -9.48
C GLU A 232 -46.38 0.47 -8.73
N VAL A 233 -46.01 0.61 -7.43
CA VAL A 233 -45.33 -0.45 -6.67
C VAL A 233 -45.93 -0.59 -5.25
N PRO A 234 -47.24 -0.91 -5.11
CA PRO A 234 -47.79 -1.21 -3.79
C PRO A 234 -47.11 -2.42 -3.16
N ALA A 235 -47.29 -2.61 -1.86
CA ALA A 235 -46.82 -3.80 -1.15
C ALA A 235 -47.34 -5.10 -1.80
N GLY A 236 -46.50 -6.10 -1.92
CA GLY A 236 -46.78 -7.34 -2.67
C GLY A 236 -46.40 -7.28 -4.15
N THR A 237 -46.10 -6.11 -4.71
CA THR A 237 -45.75 -5.97 -6.13
C THR A 237 -44.26 -6.27 -6.37
N SER A 238 -43.97 -6.94 -7.48
CA SER A 238 -42.61 -7.14 -7.95
C SER A 238 -42.09 -5.89 -8.67
N LEU A 239 -40.92 -5.40 -8.23
CA LEU A 239 -40.19 -4.32 -8.85
C LEU A 239 -39.03 -4.88 -9.67
N VAL A 240 -38.95 -4.51 -10.94
CA VAL A 240 -37.82 -4.88 -11.81
C VAL A 240 -36.87 -3.70 -11.94
N LEU A 241 -35.58 -3.96 -11.74
CA LEU A 241 -34.49 -3.00 -11.80
C LEU A 241 -33.47 -3.43 -12.85
N ARG A 242 -32.87 -2.47 -13.55
CA ARG A 242 -31.77 -2.73 -14.46
C ARG A 242 -30.78 -1.56 -14.43
N PHE A 243 -29.50 -1.90 -14.26
CA PHE A 243 -28.39 -0.96 -14.23
C PHE A 243 -27.52 -1.18 -15.46
N ILE A 244 -27.65 -0.30 -16.45
CA ILE A 244 -27.00 -0.43 -17.76
C ILE A 244 -25.69 0.36 -17.73
N LEU A 245 -24.60 -0.30 -18.12
CA LEU A 245 -23.31 0.33 -18.39
C LEU A 245 -23.06 0.34 -19.89
N THR A 246 -22.50 1.43 -20.40
CA THR A 246 -22.07 1.58 -21.79
C THR A 246 -20.66 2.17 -21.83
N PRO A 247 -19.65 1.44 -22.34
CA PRO A 247 -19.71 0.06 -22.84
C PRO A 247 -20.16 -0.94 -21.76
N THR A 248 -20.60 -2.12 -22.17
CA THR A 248 -21.26 -3.09 -21.27
C THR A 248 -20.33 -3.67 -20.19
N TRP A 249 -19.03 -3.65 -20.41
CA TRP A 249 -18.01 -4.17 -19.47
C TRP A 249 -18.34 -5.58 -18.91
N SER A 250 -18.83 -6.43 -19.81
CA SER A 250 -19.28 -7.79 -19.44
C SER A 250 -18.18 -8.69 -18.86
N ASP A 251 -16.94 -8.37 -19.12
CA ASP A 251 -15.74 -9.07 -18.65
C ASP A 251 -15.00 -8.32 -17.52
N VAL A 252 -15.47 -7.14 -17.11
CA VAL A 252 -14.89 -6.37 -16.01
C VAL A 252 -15.49 -6.83 -14.69
N THR A 253 -14.63 -7.29 -13.78
CA THR A 253 -15.03 -7.80 -12.46
C THR A 253 -14.96 -6.74 -11.37
N ASP A 254 -13.99 -5.85 -11.47
CA ASP A 254 -13.72 -4.80 -10.48
C ASP A 254 -13.47 -3.48 -11.19
N ALA A 255 -13.96 -2.38 -10.62
CA ALA A 255 -13.67 -1.07 -11.17
C ALA A 255 -13.73 0.03 -10.12
N ILE A 256 -12.91 1.04 -10.30
CA ILE A 256 -12.88 2.25 -9.48
C ILE A 256 -12.97 3.48 -10.39
N GLY A 257 -13.59 4.55 -9.89
CA GLY A 257 -13.53 5.84 -10.52
C GLY A 257 -12.13 6.44 -10.49
N GLY A 258 -11.89 7.43 -11.34
CA GLY A 258 -10.59 8.12 -11.39
C GLY A 258 -10.51 9.07 -12.57
N GLY A 259 -9.36 9.11 -13.19
CA GLY A 259 -9.06 9.95 -14.34
C GLY A 259 -8.23 11.20 -14.00
N PRO A 260 -7.76 11.87 -15.04
CA PRO A 260 -7.94 11.49 -16.45
C PRO A 260 -7.11 10.26 -16.85
N LEU A 261 -7.44 9.68 -17.99
CA LEU A 261 -6.55 8.77 -18.72
C LEU A 261 -5.26 9.54 -19.05
N ILE A 262 -4.11 9.01 -18.64
CA ILE A 262 -2.82 9.70 -18.84
C ILE A 262 -1.80 8.90 -19.66
N VAL A 263 -2.01 7.60 -19.87
CA VAL A 263 -1.22 6.76 -20.78
C VAL A 263 -2.14 5.92 -21.65
N ARG A 264 -1.90 5.92 -22.97
CA ARG A 264 -2.58 5.09 -23.97
C ARG A 264 -1.59 4.55 -24.97
N GLY A 265 -1.56 3.23 -25.18
CA GLY A 265 -0.66 2.59 -26.14
C GLY A 265 0.83 2.88 -25.87
N GLY A 266 1.25 2.99 -24.60
CA GLY A 266 2.61 3.30 -24.20
C GLY A 266 3.03 4.76 -24.45
N LYS A 267 2.07 5.65 -24.75
CA LYS A 267 2.33 7.08 -24.99
C LYS A 267 1.58 7.95 -23.97
N PRO A 268 2.19 9.07 -23.53
CA PRO A 268 1.52 9.98 -22.60
C PRO A 268 0.37 10.69 -23.34
N VAL A 269 -0.75 10.87 -22.64
CA VAL A 269 -1.93 11.60 -23.12
C VAL A 269 -1.92 13.01 -22.52
N PHE A 270 -1.75 14.03 -23.36
CA PHE A 270 -1.73 15.42 -22.91
C PHE A 270 -3.14 15.95 -22.65
N ARG A 271 -4.10 15.59 -23.51
CA ARG A 271 -5.53 15.96 -23.40
C ARG A 271 -6.38 14.72 -23.56
N ALA A 272 -7.01 14.28 -22.49
CA ALA A 272 -7.93 13.14 -22.51
C ALA A 272 -9.36 13.53 -22.94
N GLY A 273 -9.71 14.82 -22.94
CA GLY A 273 -11.07 15.31 -23.22
C GLY A 273 -12.05 15.05 -22.08
N GLU A 274 -11.54 14.83 -20.86
CA GLU A 274 -12.32 14.53 -19.68
C GLU A 274 -12.65 15.78 -18.85
N SER A 275 -13.70 15.71 -18.02
CA SER A 275 -14.19 16.81 -17.19
C SER A 275 -13.30 17.05 -15.96
N PHE A 276 -12.09 17.54 -16.21
CA PHE A 276 -11.14 17.98 -15.19
C PHE A 276 -10.69 19.42 -15.45
N SER A 277 -10.69 20.25 -14.42
CA SER A 277 -10.25 21.63 -14.55
C SER A 277 -8.72 21.73 -14.74
N PRO A 278 -8.23 22.71 -15.52
CA PRO A 278 -6.79 22.98 -15.61
C PRO A 278 -6.14 23.25 -14.25
N ARG A 279 -6.87 23.84 -13.30
CA ARG A 279 -6.40 24.07 -11.92
C ARG A 279 -6.10 22.78 -11.15
N LEU A 280 -6.68 21.65 -11.55
CA LEU A 280 -6.37 20.36 -10.97
C LEU A 280 -5.18 19.70 -11.67
N LEU A 281 -5.09 19.79 -12.99
CA LEU A 281 -4.14 19.04 -13.81
C LEU A 281 -2.77 19.70 -13.92
N ALA A 282 -2.74 21.02 -14.14
CA ALA A 282 -1.50 21.75 -14.45
C ALA A 282 -0.56 22.00 -13.25
N PRO A 283 -1.03 22.33 -12.04
CA PRO A 283 -0.10 22.60 -10.93
C PRO A 283 0.66 21.36 -10.49
N ARG A 284 1.89 21.57 -10.01
CA ARG A 284 2.64 20.55 -9.28
C ARG A 284 1.99 20.26 -7.95
N ARG A 285 1.65 19.01 -7.72
CA ARG A 285 0.97 18.54 -6.50
C ARG A 285 1.41 17.10 -6.20
N PRO A 286 1.14 16.58 -4.99
CA PRO A 286 1.12 15.13 -4.79
C PRO A 286 0.20 14.48 -5.80
N ARG A 287 0.60 13.32 -6.34
CA ARG A 287 -0.12 12.62 -7.41
C ARG A 287 -0.20 11.13 -7.15
N THR A 288 -1.30 10.53 -7.57
CA THR A 288 -1.49 9.08 -7.54
C THR A 288 -1.90 8.60 -8.92
N ALA A 289 -1.38 7.45 -9.32
CA ALA A 289 -1.75 6.82 -10.60
C ALA A 289 -1.69 5.30 -10.51
N VAL A 290 -2.43 4.67 -11.42
CA VAL A 290 -2.34 3.25 -11.73
C VAL A 290 -1.99 3.08 -13.20
N GLY A 291 -1.16 2.09 -13.52
CA GLY A 291 -0.84 1.69 -14.89
C GLY A 291 -0.68 0.20 -15.03
N GLN A 292 -0.78 -0.29 -16.25
CA GLN A 292 -0.46 -1.66 -16.61
C GLN A 292 0.72 -1.69 -17.58
N LEU A 293 1.69 -2.55 -17.29
CA LEU A 293 2.86 -2.78 -18.13
C LEU A 293 2.52 -3.70 -19.30
N ALA A 294 3.39 -3.77 -20.31
CA ALA A 294 3.18 -4.61 -21.50
C ALA A 294 3.07 -6.12 -21.17
N ASP A 295 3.70 -6.57 -20.08
CA ASP A 295 3.63 -7.95 -19.59
C ASP A 295 2.41 -8.22 -18.69
N GLY A 296 1.54 -7.25 -18.52
CA GLY A 296 0.32 -7.33 -17.71
C GLY A 296 0.51 -6.99 -16.24
N ARG A 297 1.74 -6.81 -15.73
CA ARG A 297 1.96 -6.36 -14.35
C ARG A 297 1.32 -5.00 -14.12
N ILE A 298 0.91 -4.78 -12.88
CA ILE A 298 0.34 -3.50 -12.42
C ILE A 298 1.42 -2.66 -11.79
N VAL A 299 1.39 -1.37 -12.06
CA VAL A 299 2.19 -0.37 -11.37
C VAL A 299 1.27 0.64 -10.69
N LEU A 300 1.45 0.83 -9.37
CA LEU A 300 0.83 1.92 -8.61
C LEU A 300 1.92 2.95 -8.30
N VAL A 301 1.61 4.21 -8.51
CA VAL A 301 2.56 5.31 -8.29
C VAL A 301 1.94 6.32 -7.34
N ALA A 302 2.66 6.67 -6.28
CA ALA A 302 2.38 7.85 -5.46
C ALA A 302 3.57 8.81 -5.53
N VAL A 303 3.29 10.08 -5.76
CA VAL A 303 4.30 11.15 -5.82
C VAL A 303 4.06 12.08 -4.65
N ASP A 304 5.03 12.19 -3.77
CA ASP A 304 4.99 13.16 -2.69
C ASP A 304 5.05 14.58 -3.24
N GLY A 305 4.53 15.55 -2.49
CA GLY A 305 4.58 16.94 -2.92
C GLY A 305 4.25 17.93 -1.81
N ALA A 306 4.17 19.21 -2.18
CA ALA A 306 3.91 20.32 -1.27
C ALA A 306 4.90 20.42 -0.09
N ALA A 307 6.14 19.93 -0.25
CA ALA A 307 7.19 19.94 0.78
C ALA A 307 8.50 20.46 0.18
N ALA A 308 8.76 21.76 0.36
CA ALA A 308 9.98 22.39 -0.13
C ALA A 308 11.25 21.68 0.39
N GLY A 309 12.23 21.50 -0.49
CA GLY A 309 13.48 20.79 -0.20
C GLY A 309 13.37 19.26 -0.11
N TYR A 310 12.16 18.71 -0.13
CA TYR A 310 11.91 17.26 -0.11
C TYR A 310 11.23 16.75 -1.40
N SER A 311 10.08 17.28 -1.73
CA SER A 311 9.34 16.93 -2.96
C SER A 311 8.40 18.05 -3.37
N VAL A 312 8.56 18.54 -4.59
CA VAL A 312 7.72 19.62 -5.16
C VAL A 312 6.46 19.08 -5.85
N GLY A 313 6.34 17.76 -5.98
CA GLY A 313 5.23 17.12 -6.69
C GLY A 313 5.37 17.18 -8.21
N MET A 314 4.33 16.73 -8.91
CA MET A 314 4.27 16.64 -10.37
C MET A 314 3.00 17.25 -10.94
N THR A 315 3.05 17.73 -12.19
CA THR A 315 1.88 17.93 -13.04
C THR A 315 1.33 16.57 -13.47
N ASN A 316 0.08 16.53 -13.98
CA ASN A 316 -0.45 15.27 -14.52
C ASN A 316 0.32 14.75 -15.74
N PHE A 317 0.88 15.66 -16.54
CA PHE A 317 1.66 15.25 -17.72
C PHE A 317 3.01 14.63 -17.32
N GLU A 318 3.68 15.15 -16.30
CA GLU A 318 4.91 14.55 -15.76
C GLU A 318 4.64 13.18 -15.12
N LEU A 319 3.48 13.02 -14.45
CA LEU A 319 3.02 11.73 -13.97
C LEU A 319 2.83 10.72 -15.11
N ALA A 320 2.25 11.17 -16.25
CA ALA A 320 2.11 10.35 -17.46
C ALA A 320 3.48 9.91 -18.02
N LEU A 321 4.44 10.84 -18.11
CA LEU A 321 5.82 10.53 -18.53
C LEU A 321 6.50 9.55 -17.58
N THR A 322 6.24 9.67 -16.28
CA THR A 322 6.76 8.72 -15.28
C THR A 322 6.20 7.33 -15.49
N LEU A 323 4.88 7.18 -15.71
CA LEU A 323 4.28 5.88 -16.03
C LEU A 323 4.84 5.26 -17.32
N VAL A 324 5.01 6.06 -18.38
CA VAL A 324 5.60 5.59 -19.65
C VAL A 324 7.05 5.13 -19.44
N ARG A 325 7.84 5.87 -18.68
CA ARG A 325 9.21 5.50 -18.32
C ARG A 325 9.26 4.18 -17.52
N LEU A 326 8.26 3.92 -16.68
CA LEU A 326 8.12 2.65 -15.96
C LEU A 326 7.65 1.49 -16.86
N GLY A 327 7.30 1.78 -18.12
CA GLY A 327 6.87 0.78 -19.11
C GLY A 327 5.36 0.59 -19.20
N ALA A 328 4.55 1.48 -18.63
CA ALA A 328 3.09 1.39 -18.72
C ALA A 328 2.60 1.56 -20.15
N VAL A 329 1.71 0.68 -20.60
CA VAL A 329 1.02 0.76 -21.90
C VAL A 329 -0.35 1.40 -21.79
N THR A 330 -0.98 1.31 -20.62
CA THR A 330 -2.21 2.04 -20.26
C THR A 330 -2.10 2.57 -18.84
N GLY A 331 -2.79 3.67 -18.52
CA GLY A 331 -2.78 4.18 -17.15
C GLY A 331 -3.65 5.42 -16.97
N ALA A 332 -4.13 5.59 -15.75
CA ALA A 332 -4.96 6.69 -15.31
C ALA A 332 -4.45 7.33 -14.02
N ALA A 333 -4.72 8.60 -13.84
CA ALA A 333 -4.58 9.25 -12.55
C ALA A 333 -5.71 8.85 -11.61
N LEU A 334 -5.46 8.97 -10.31
CA LEU A 334 -6.43 8.86 -9.23
C LEU A 334 -6.53 10.20 -8.49
N ALA A 335 -7.29 10.26 -7.40
CA ALA A 335 -7.38 11.48 -6.60
C ALA A 335 -5.98 11.96 -6.18
N SER A 336 -5.78 13.25 -6.17
CA SER A 336 -4.47 13.91 -6.01
C SER A 336 -4.46 14.91 -4.84
N GLY A 337 -3.30 15.50 -4.59
CA GLY A 337 -3.12 16.47 -3.52
C GLY A 337 -3.08 15.80 -2.15
N THR A 338 -3.83 16.30 -1.20
CA THR A 338 -3.86 15.77 0.18
C THR A 338 -4.39 14.34 0.29
N ALA A 339 -5.09 13.84 -0.74
CA ALA A 339 -5.56 12.45 -0.79
C ALA A 339 -4.46 11.45 -1.17
N THR A 340 -3.38 11.91 -1.82
CA THR A 340 -2.27 11.04 -2.25
C THR A 340 -1.67 10.32 -1.05
N THR A 341 -1.66 8.99 -1.10
CA THR A 341 -1.06 8.12 -0.09
C THR A 341 -0.86 6.71 -0.64
N MET A 342 0.17 6.02 -0.16
CA MET A 342 0.50 4.63 -0.46
C MET A 342 0.82 3.89 0.83
N ALA A 343 0.34 2.66 0.98
CA ALA A 343 0.59 1.86 2.17
C ALA A 343 0.78 0.37 1.83
N PHE A 344 1.29 -0.37 2.79
CA PHE A 344 1.39 -1.82 2.79
C PHE A 344 1.02 -2.37 4.16
N ASP A 345 0.03 -3.25 4.22
CA ASP A 345 -0.42 -3.96 5.42
C ASP A 345 -0.63 -3.00 6.63
N GLY A 346 -1.18 -1.82 6.35
CA GLY A 346 -1.46 -0.77 7.33
C GLY A 346 -0.26 0.09 7.75
N THR A 347 0.84 0.05 6.97
CA THR A 347 2.04 0.89 7.19
C THR A 347 2.26 1.80 5.98
N LEU A 348 2.45 3.11 6.22
CA LEU A 348 2.73 4.08 5.15
C LEU A 348 4.04 3.79 4.43
N LEU A 349 4.03 3.92 3.11
CA LEU A 349 5.19 3.84 2.24
C LEU A 349 5.62 5.22 1.68
N ASP A 350 4.71 6.19 1.67
CA ASP A 350 4.91 7.56 1.22
C ASP A 350 4.87 8.56 2.39
N ARG A 351 4.96 9.84 2.05
CA ARG A 351 4.81 10.95 3.00
C ARG A 351 3.60 11.81 2.62
N PRO A 352 2.38 11.50 3.10
CA PRO A 352 1.18 12.26 2.79
C PRO A 352 1.30 13.73 3.20
N SER A 353 0.72 14.62 2.38
CA SER A 353 0.78 16.07 2.55
C SER A 353 -0.40 16.65 3.35
N ALA A 354 -1.36 15.82 3.77
CA ALA A 354 -2.48 16.30 4.56
C ALA A 354 -2.05 16.75 5.97
N PRO A 355 -2.65 17.80 6.52
CA PRO A 355 -2.45 18.17 7.92
C PRO A 355 -2.77 16.98 8.84
N GLY A 356 -1.85 16.64 9.74
CA GLY A 356 -1.99 15.47 10.60
C GLY A 356 -1.64 14.13 9.97
N GLY A 357 -1.10 14.11 8.74
CA GLY A 357 -0.61 12.92 8.04
C GLY A 357 -1.55 12.46 6.93
N GLN A 358 -2.40 11.47 7.14
CA GLN A 358 -3.29 10.92 6.12
C GLN A 358 -4.64 11.64 6.08
N LEU A 359 -5.14 11.94 4.87
CA LEU A 359 -6.53 12.33 4.69
C LEU A 359 -7.42 11.06 4.79
N PRO A 360 -8.54 11.08 5.55
CA PRO A 360 -9.54 10.03 5.44
C PRO A 360 -10.17 10.00 4.05
N LEU A 361 -10.12 8.83 3.42
CA LEU A 361 -10.52 8.56 2.03
C LEU A 361 -11.92 7.95 1.97
N SER A 362 -12.58 8.01 0.82
CA SER A 362 -13.81 7.31 0.47
C SER A 362 -13.52 5.83 0.15
N ASP A 363 -12.49 5.61 -0.64
CA ASP A 363 -12.08 4.31 -1.15
C ASP A 363 -10.58 4.27 -1.43
N ALA A 364 -10.09 3.08 -1.70
CA ALA A 364 -8.71 2.83 -2.08
C ALA A 364 -8.65 1.81 -3.21
N LEU A 365 -7.59 1.85 -4.02
CA LEU A 365 -7.26 0.81 -4.99
C LEU A 365 -6.20 -0.11 -4.39
N LEU A 366 -6.57 -1.36 -4.11
CA LEU A 366 -5.73 -2.33 -3.44
C LEU A 366 -5.29 -3.45 -4.37
N VAL A 367 -4.02 -3.79 -4.32
CA VAL A 367 -3.47 -5.09 -4.71
C VAL A 367 -3.64 -6.02 -3.51
N SER A 368 -4.33 -7.15 -3.70
CA SER A 368 -4.55 -8.16 -2.67
C SER A 368 -3.85 -9.46 -3.05
N TYR A 369 -3.20 -10.10 -2.08
CA TYR A 369 -2.54 -11.38 -2.21
C TYR A 369 -3.17 -12.40 -1.24
N LEU A 370 -3.57 -13.55 -1.78
CA LEU A 370 -4.32 -14.59 -1.07
C LEU A 370 -3.46 -15.79 -0.63
N GLY A 371 -2.21 -15.84 -1.04
CA GLY A 371 -1.27 -16.89 -0.64
C GLY A 371 -0.67 -16.68 0.74
N VAL A 372 0.23 -17.58 1.13
CA VAL A 372 0.95 -17.47 2.40
C VAL A 372 1.88 -16.24 2.41
N TYR A 373 1.78 -15.46 3.47
CA TYR A 373 2.64 -14.29 3.69
C TYR A 373 3.61 -14.53 4.83
N VAL A 374 4.89 -14.26 4.59
CA VAL A 374 5.96 -14.31 5.59
C VAL A 374 6.55 -12.91 5.74
N PRO A 375 6.42 -12.25 6.91
CA PRO A 375 7.10 -10.99 7.18
C PRO A 375 8.62 -11.16 7.12
N GLN A 376 9.35 -10.07 6.82
CA GLN A 376 10.80 -10.09 6.86
C GLN A 376 11.28 -10.25 8.31
N PRO A 377 12.05 -11.31 8.64
CA PRO A 377 12.64 -11.46 9.96
C PRO A 377 13.75 -10.43 10.21
N ALA A 378 14.22 -10.31 11.43
CA ALA A 378 15.43 -9.54 11.73
C ALA A 378 16.59 -10.07 10.86
N PRO A 379 17.46 -9.19 10.31
CA PRO A 379 18.48 -9.61 9.36
C PRO A 379 19.54 -10.54 9.97
N VAL A 380 19.77 -10.43 11.28
CA VAL A 380 20.77 -11.22 12.00
C VAL A 380 20.16 -11.79 13.26
N LEU A 381 20.51 -13.04 13.56
CA LEU A 381 20.33 -13.72 14.85
C LEU A 381 21.71 -13.97 15.43
N SER A 382 21.95 -13.62 16.68
CA SER A 382 23.26 -13.77 17.35
C SER A 382 23.13 -14.39 18.73
N PRO A 383 22.90 -15.71 18.85
CA PRO A 383 22.72 -16.38 20.11
C PRO A 383 24.10 -16.63 20.78
N ASN A 384 24.72 -15.58 21.28
CA ASN A 384 26.04 -15.60 21.91
C ASN A 384 25.99 -15.34 23.43
N GLY A 385 24.80 -15.10 24.01
CA GLY A 385 24.60 -14.90 25.45
C GLY A 385 24.81 -13.47 25.96
N ASP A 386 24.92 -12.48 25.04
CA ASP A 386 25.11 -11.07 25.45
C ASP A 386 23.79 -10.31 25.65
N GLY A 387 22.65 -10.96 25.39
CA GLY A 387 21.30 -10.41 25.54
C GLY A 387 20.81 -9.60 24.33
N VAL A 388 21.54 -9.60 23.20
CA VAL A 388 21.18 -8.89 21.98
C VAL A 388 20.98 -9.90 20.84
N ASP A 389 19.82 -9.83 20.15
CA ASP A 389 19.49 -10.68 19.01
C ASP A 389 19.62 -12.20 19.28
N GLU A 390 19.34 -12.63 20.54
CA GLU A 390 19.46 -14.02 20.99
C GLU A 390 18.40 -14.96 20.43
N LYS A 391 17.28 -14.41 19.96
CA LYS A 391 16.13 -15.17 19.42
C LYS A 391 15.58 -14.51 18.18
N GLN A 392 15.31 -15.33 17.17
CA GLN A 392 14.64 -14.91 15.94
C GLN A 392 13.13 -15.08 16.08
N SER A 393 12.39 -13.97 15.95
CA SER A 393 10.94 -14.01 15.81
C SER A 393 10.59 -14.31 14.38
N LEU A 394 9.95 -15.45 14.16
CA LEU A 394 9.50 -15.93 12.86
C LEU A 394 7.98 -16.00 12.85
N SER A 395 7.37 -15.73 11.71
CA SER A 395 5.92 -15.91 11.59
C SER A 395 5.51 -16.09 10.13
N TYR A 396 4.33 -16.68 9.94
CA TYR A 396 3.62 -16.63 8.67
C TYR A 396 2.14 -16.32 8.91
N ARG A 397 1.46 -15.80 7.89
CA ARG A 397 0.04 -15.51 7.89
C ARG A 397 -0.66 -16.23 6.76
N LEU A 398 -1.79 -16.85 7.07
CA LEU A 398 -2.74 -17.43 6.14
C LEU A 398 -4.02 -16.62 6.16
N VAL A 399 -4.61 -16.39 4.99
CA VAL A 399 -5.91 -15.73 4.82
C VAL A 399 -7.02 -16.70 4.41
N ARG A 400 -6.64 -17.96 4.12
CA ARG A 400 -7.55 -19.07 3.80
C ARG A 400 -7.10 -20.34 4.51
N PRO A 401 -8.02 -21.31 4.78
CA PRO A 401 -7.62 -22.65 5.22
C PRO A 401 -6.61 -23.22 4.22
N SER A 402 -5.49 -23.74 4.73
CA SER A 402 -4.41 -24.24 3.85
C SER A 402 -3.70 -25.40 4.50
N THR A 403 -3.24 -26.36 3.68
CA THR A 403 -2.25 -27.37 4.07
C THR A 403 -0.86 -26.83 3.74
N LEU A 404 0.04 -26.84 4.72
CA LEU A 404 1.33 -26.17 4.61
C LEU A 404 2.48 -26.98 5.21
N THR A 405 3.70 -26.57 4.83
CA THR A 405 4.95 -26.88 5.52
C THR A 405 5.78 -25.61 5.68
N ALA A 406 6.20 -25.34 6.92
CA ALA A 406 7.11 -24.24 7.27
C ALA A 406 8.45 -24.82 7.74
N THR A 407 9.53 -24.53 7.01
CA THR A 407 10.84 -25.11 7.23
C THR A 407 11.92 -24.03 7.27
N LEU A 408 12.82 -24.15 8.23
CA LEU A 408 14.10 -23.44 8.21
C LEU A 408 15.10 -24.26 7.38
N VAL A 409 15.78 -23.59 6.46
CA VAL A 409 16.85 -24.17 5.64
C VAL A 409 18.12 -23.36 5.84
N GLY A 410 19.19 -24.04 6.24
CA GLY A 410 20.47 -23.44 6.60
C GLY A 410 21.65 -23.98 5.82
N PRO A 411 22.87 -23.59 6.23
CA PRO A 411 24.12 -24.05 5.62
C PRO A 411 24.27 -25.57 5.68
N GLY A 412 24.99 -26.15 4.70
CA GLY A 412 25.26 -27.58 4.63
C GLY A 412 24.04 -28.49 4.48
N GLY A 413 22.89 -27.93 4.08
CA GLY A 413 21.64 -28.67 3.96
C GLY A 413 20.92 -28.87 5.32
N ALA A 414 21.30 -28.17 6.37
CA ALA A 414 20.61 -28.19 7.65
C ALA A 414 19.16 -27.77 7.48
N THR A 415 18.22 -28.54 8.01
CA THR A 415 16.78 -28.26 7.94
C THR A 415 16.11 -28.45 9.30
N GLN A 416 15.09 -27.64 9.55
CA GLN A 416 14.23 -27.79 10.72
C GLN A 416 12.79 -27.44 10.35
N THR A 417 11.87 -28.39 10.48
CA THR A 417 10.44 -28.13 10.30
C THR A 417 9.89 -27.43 11.55
N LEU A 418 9.29 -26.26 11.34
CA LEU A 418 8.65 -25.49 12.41
C LEU A 418 7.16 -25.80 12.53
N ASP A 419 6.51 -26.06 11.40
CA ASP A 419 5.09 -26.38 11.32
C ASP A 419 4.75 -27.19 10.10
N SER A 420 3.72 -28.06 10.18
CA SER A 420 3.20 -28.79 9.03
C SER A 420 1.75 -29.22 9.26
N GLY A 421 1.01 -29.45 8.17
CA GLY A 421 -0.39 -29.89 8.18
C GLY A 421 -1.38 -28.78 7.85
N THR A 422 -2.68 -29.04 8.08
CA THR A 422 -3.76 -28.11 7.75
C THR A 422 -3.93 -27.07 8.85
N ARG A 423 -4.03 -25.80 8.46
CA ARG A 423 -4.23 -24.66 9.36
C ARG A 423 -5.39 -23.78 8.87
N LYS A 424 -6.10 -23.17 9.83
CA LYS A 424 -7.12 -22.14 9.58
C LYS A 424 -6.47 -20.79 9.25
N PRO A 425 -7.23 -19.81 8.70
CA PRO A 425 -6.75 -18.45 8.57
C PRO A 425 -6.24 -17.91 9.93
N GLY A 426 -5.10 -17.22 9.90
CA GLY A 426 -4.47 -16.69 11.12
C GLY A 426 -3.00 -16.40 10.96
N THR A 427 -2.40 -15.85 12.01
CA THR A 427 -0.96 -15.60 12.10
C THR A 427 -0.33 -16.59 13.09
N TYR A 428 0.65 -17.35 12.62
CA TYR A 428 1.38 -18.35 13.38
C TYR A 428 2.79 -17.84 13.66
N LYS A 429 3.19 -17.90 14.95
CA LYS A 429 4.43 -17.29 15.45
C LYS A 429 5.32 -18.35 16.07
N PHE A 430 6.61 -18.23 15.84
CA PHE A 430 7.65 -19.11 16.33
C PHE A 430 8.80 -18.27 16.89
N SER A 431 9.46 -18.79 17.92
CA SER A 431 10.72 -18.25 18.43
C SER A 431 11.81 -19.30 18.19
N TRP A 432 12.88 -18.90 17.53
CA TRP A 432 14.01 -19.77 17.23
C TRP A 432 15.30 -19.16 17.77
N ASP A 433 16.03 -19.89 18.60
CA ASP A 433 17.26 -19.42 19.20
C ASP A 433 18.51 -19.81 18.40
N GLY A 434 18.43 -20.81 17.50
CA GLY A 434 19.56 -21.24 16.69
C GLY A 434 20.78 -21.73 17.47
N ALA A 435 20.65 -22.08 18.77
CA ALA A 435 21.77 -22.32 19.67
C ALA A 435 22.73 -23.41 19.18
N ASN A 436 22.20 -24.50 18.57
CA ASN A 436 22.97 -25.63 18.05
C ASN A 436 23.04 -25.64 16.53
N ALA A 437 22.60 -24.56 15.88
CA ALA A 437 22.55 -24.47 14.43
C ALA A 437 23.88 -23.94 13.86
N PRO A 438 24.31 -24.38 12.66
CA PRO A 438 25.50 -23.85 12.02
C PRO A 438 25.33 -22.37 11.66
N GLU A 439 26.38 -21.61 11.88
CA GLU A 439 26.42 -20.20 11.46
C GLU A 439 26.38 -20.07 9.95
N GLY A 440 25.79 -18.97 9.48
CA GLY A 440 25.63 -18.68 8.07
C GLY A 440 24.22 -18.26 7.69
N ARG A 441 23.91 -18.37 6.40
CA ARG A 441 22.65 -17.90 5.83
C ARG A 441 21.55 -18.94 6.03
N TRP A 442 20.52 -18.54 6.73
CA TRP A 442 19.28 -19.27 6.94
C TRP A 442 18.13 -18.68 6.15
N ARG A 443 17.11 -19.49 5.91
CA ARG A 443 15.89 -19.06 5.23
C ARG A 443 14.68 -19.75 5.85
N LEU A 444 13.68 -18.96 6.23
CA LEU A 444 12.35 -19.50 6.50
C LEU A 444 11.62 -19.65 5.17
N THR A 445 11.25 -20.88 4.81
CA THR A 445 10.44 -21.21 3.64
C THR A 445 9.10 -21.77 4.11
N VAL A 446 8.00 -21.20 3.63
CA VAL A 446 6.66 -21.70 3.90
C VAL A 446 5.98 -21.97 2.56
N SER A 447 5.61 -23.21 2.33
CA SER A 447 4.83 -23.65 1.17
C SER A 447 3.44 -24.06 1.62
N ALA A 448 2.40 -23.57 0.94
CA ALA A 448 1.01 -23.80 1.30
C ALA A 448 0.14 -24.04 0.06
N VAL A 449 -0.86 -24.91 0.21
CA VAL A 449 -1.94 -25.11 -0.76
C VAL A 449 -3.25 -24.79 -0.06
N ASP A 450 -4.02 -23.84 -0.60
CA ASP A 450 -5.26 -23.40 -0.01
C ASP A 450 -6.45 -24.35 -0.31
N ASP A 451 -7.60 -24.07 0.28
CA ASP A 451 -8.85 -24.82 0.11
C ASP A 451 -9.46 -24.75 -1.30
N GLN A 452 -8.87 -23.94 -2.20
CA GLN A 452 -9.19 -23.89 -3.64
C GLN A 452 -8.12 -24.57 -4.52
N GLY A 453 -7.15 -25.25 -3.91
CA GLY A 453 -6.06 -25.93 -4.61
C GLY A 453 -4.95 -25.00 -5.15
N ARG A 454 -4.94 -23.71 -4.74
CA ARG A 454 -3.92 -22.77 -5.21
C ARG A 454 -2.66 -22.89 -4.35
N SER A 455 -1.54 -23.12 -5.01
CA SER A 455 -0.23 -23.21 -4.36
C SER A 455 0.41 -21.84 -4.18
N SER A 456 1.07 -21.64 -3.05
CA SER A 456 1.89 -20.46 -2.77
C SER A 456 3.11 -20.83 -1.96
N THR A 457 4.21 -20.10 -2.19
CA THR A 457 5.45 -20.23 -1.43
C THR A 457 5.99 -18.85 -1.10
N ALA A 458 6.42 -18.68 0.14
CA ALA A 458 7.11 -17.47 0.58
C ALA A 458 8.38 -17.86 1.31
N ASP A 459 9.49 -17.17 1.02
CA ASP A 459 10.76 -17.37 1.71
C ASP A 459 11.40 -16.05 2.14
N ARG A 460 12.05 -16.07 3.30
CA ARG A 460 12.73 -14.91 3.86
C ARG A 460 14.09 -15.31 4.44
N PRO A 461 15.17 -14.71 3.94
CA PRO A 461 16.51 -14.98 4.44
C PRO A 461 16.81 -14.16 5.72
N PHE A 462 17.66 -14.70 6.56
CA PHE A 462 18.35 -14.03 7.64
C PHE A 462 19.69 -14.73 7.86
N THR A 463 20.57 -14.15 8.69
CA THR A 463 21.89 -14.73 9.00
C THR A 463 21.97 -15.10 10.48
N LEU A 464 22.46 -16.29 10.77
CA LEU A 464 22.91 -16.64 12.10
C LEU A 464 24.40 -16.33 12.16
N ASP A 465 24.81 -15.40 13.01
CA ASP A 465 26.17 -14.89 13.09
C ASP A 465 26.51 -14.53 14.54
N LYS A 466 27.46 -15.21 15.13
CA LYS A 466 27.94 -15.01 16.51
C LYS A 466 29.25 -14.20 16.54
N THR A 467 29.69 -13.66 15.41
CA THR A 467 31.00 -13.01 15.27
C THR A 467 31.23 -11.88 16.26
N LEU A 468 30.23 -11.04 16.54
CA LEU A 468 30.36 -9.86 17.39
C LEU A 468 29.41 -9.94 18.57
N GLY A 469 29.92 -9.77 19.80
CA GLY A 469 29.08 -9.79 21.00
C GLY A 469 29.70 -9.01 22.17
N PHE A 470 28.96 -8.97 23.27
CA PHE A 470 29.40 -8.46 24.59
C PHE A 470 29.94 -7.03 24.55
N LEU A 471 29.31 -6.14 23.74
CA LEU A 471 29.68 -4.73 23.68
C LEU A 471 29.39 -4.06 25.03
N THR A 472 30.42 -3.57 25.68
CA THR A 472 30.33 -2.84 26.94
C THR A 472 30.71 -1.38 26.78
N ALA A 473 30.00 -0.51 27.48
CA ALA A 473 30.37 0.89 27.67
C ALA A 473 29.66 1.43 28.92
N PRO A 474 30.29 2.29 29.73
CA PRO A 474 29.62 2.96 30.84
C PRO A 474 28.45 3.82 30.33
N ALA A 475 27.32 3.84 31.07
CA ALA A 475 26.18 4.66 30.73
C ALA A 475 26.46 6.18 30.73
N SER A 476 27.50 6.59 31.47
CA SER A 476 27.92 7.98 31.58
C SER A 476 29.43 8.09 31.81
N VAL A 477 30.06 9.07 31.14
CA VAL A 477 31.50 9.33 31.22
C VAL A 477 31.79 10.81 31.41
N GLY A 478 32.86 11.17 32.11
CA GLY A 478 33.28 12.56 32.34
C GLY A 478 34.03 13.15 31.15
N SER A 479 35.12 12.49 30.72
CA SER A 479 36.04 13.06 29.71
C SER A 479 36.34 12.14 28.53
N GLY A 480 36.12 10.85 28.66
CA GLY A 480 36.38 9.84 27.64
C GLY A 480 35.67 8.53 27.96
N LEU A 481 35.72 7.59 27.03
CA LEU A 481 35.06 6.29 27.15
C LEU A 481 36.10 5.18 27.16
N ARG A 482 35.89 4.19 28.04
CA ARG A 482 36.53 2.88 27.97
C ARG A 482 35.46 1.81 27.93
N GLY A 483 35.53 0.93 26.96
CA GLY A 483 34.63 -0.18 26.72
C GLY A 483 35.37 -1.35 26.13
N SER A 484 34.67 -2.41 25.82
CA SER A 484 35.18 -3.59 25.11
C SER A 484 34.08 -4.30 24.36
N PHE A 485 34.47 -5.15 23.45
CA PHE A 485 33.60 -6.12 22.75
C PHE A 485 34.35 -7.43 22.55
N VAL A 486 33.65 -8.49 22.19
CA VAL A 486 34.23 -9.81 21.90
C VAL A 486 34.01 -10.15 20.44
N LEU A 487 35.03 -10.66 19.78
CA LEU A 487 34.95 -11.31 18.47
C LEU A 487 35.08 -12.82 18.65
N ALA A 488 34.12 -13.60 18.17
CA ALA A 488 34.19 -15.04 18.09
C ALA A 488 34.97 -15.52 16.85
N HIS A 489 34.94 -14.73 15.77
CA HIS A 489 35.66 -14.99 14.53
C HIS A 489 36.45 -13.76 14.08
N PRO A 490 37.57 -13.95 13.34
CA PRO A 490 38.26 -12.82 12.68
C PRO A 490 37.34 -12.00 11.81
N ALA A 491 37.49 -10.69 11.87
CA ALA A 491 36.63 -9.78 11.09
C ALA A 491 37.32 -8.44 10.78
N GLN A 492 36.85 -7.76 9.74
CA GLN A 492 37.08 -6.34 9.52
C GLN A 492 36.19 -5.54 10.47
N VAL A 493 36.80 -4.84 11.40
CA VAL A 493 36.06 -4.13 12.45
C VAL A 493 36.18 -2.62 12.28
N ARG A 494 35.06 -1.93 12.39
CA ARG A 494 34.98 -0.47 12.48
C ARG A 494 34.34 -0.09 13.82
N ALA A 495 34.98 0.79 14.57
CA ALA A 495 34.43 1.37 15.79
C ALA A 495 34.28 2.88 15.64
N THR A 496 33.11 3.42 15.96
CA THR A 496 32.77 4.84 15.85
C THR A 496 32.05 5.36 17.10
N ILE A 497 32.22 6.65 17.36
CA ILE A 497 31.36 7.42 18.26
C ILE A 497 30.43 8.25 17.39
N GLU A 498 29.13 8.13 17.62
CA GLU A 498 28.08 8.77 16.82
C GLU A 498 27.15 9.61 17.69
N ARG A 499 26.46 10.58 17.08
CA ARG A 499 25.26 11.17 17.68
C ARG A 499 24.08 10.20 17.58
N PRO A 500 23.01 10.34 18.40
CA PRO A 500 21.80 9.53 18.23
C PRO A 500 21.17 9.61 16.83
N SER A 501 21.46 10.68 16.08
CA SER A 501 21.06 10.86 14.67
C SER A 501 21.85 10.00 13.67
N GLY A 502 22.87 9.25 14.12
CA GLY A 502 23.77 8.49 13.25
C GLY A 502 24.96 9.28 12.68
N VAL A 503 25.06 10.57 12.99
CA VAL A 503 26.20 11.40 12.55
C VAL A 503 27.47 10.96 13.29
N VAL A 504 28.50 10.53 12.55
CA VAL A 504 29.80 10.15 13.08
C VAL A 504 30.51 11.37 13.66
N VAL A 505 30.89 11.28 14.93
CA VAL A 505 31.67 12.31 15.63
C VAL A 505 33.15 11.94 15.67
N ARG A 506 33.47 10.66 15.87
CA ARG A 506 34.83 10.14 15.90
C ARG A 506 34.89 8.75 15.30
N ARG A 507 35.82 8.54 14.38
CA ARG A 507 36.23 7.20 13.93
C ARG A 507 37.37 6.74 14.84
N LEU A 508 37.13 5.68 15.63
CA LEU A 508 38.15 5.20 16.57
C LEU A 508 39.19 4.36 15.83
N PHE A 509 38.72 3.40 15.05
CA PHE A 509 39.55 2.58 14.15
C PHE A 509 38.71 1.86 13.10
N ALA A 510 39.41 1.40 12.03
CA ALA A 510 38.88 0.48 11.03
C ALA A 510 40.03 -0.43 10.60
N ARG A 511 39.99 -1.73 10.98
CA ARG A 511 41.06 -2.70 10.72
C ARG A 511 40.62 -4.13 10.89
N SER A 512 41.39 -5.09 10.34
CA SER A 512 41.23 -6.52 10.67
C SER A 512 41.63 -6.77 12.10
N LEU A 513 40.85 -7.62 12.78
CA LEU A 513 41.10 -8.11 14.11
C LEU A 513 40.84 -9.60 14.17
N ASP A 514 41.66 -10.31 14.94
CA ASP A 514 41.46 -11.72 15.27
C ASP A 514 40.39 -11.91 16.35
N ALA A 515 39.95 -13.16 16.53
CA ALA A 515 39.03 -13.53 17.59
C ALA A 515 39.64 -13.16 18.98
N GLY A 516 38.80 -12.71 19.90
CA GLY A 516 39.20 -12.32 21.26
C GLY A 516 38.49 -11.07 21.77
N THR A 517 38.83 -10.67 22.97
CA THR A 517 38.31 -9.45 23.62
C THR A 517 39.11 -8.23 23.16
N VAL A 518 38.39 -7.24 22.60
CA VAL A 518 39.00 -6.04 22.03
C VAL A 518 38.61 -4.82 22.87
N PRO A 519 39.60 -4.11 23.46
CA PRO A 519 39.33 -2.87 24.17
C PRO A 519 39.02 -1.72 23.19
N VAL A 520 38.13 -0.83 23.60
CA VAL A 520 37.76 0.39 22.87
C VAL A 520 37.96 1.59 23.78
N THR A 521 38.72 2.58 23.32
CA THR A 521 38.95 3.81 24.06
C THR A 521 38.63 5.03 23.22
N TRP A 522 38.05 6.05 23.85
CA TRP A 522 37.81 7.36 23.25
C TRP A 522 38.23 8.47 24.23
N ASN A 523 38.95 9.46 23.75
CA ASN A 523 39.48 10.57 24.52
C ASN A 523 38.54 11.79 24.63
N GLY A 524 37.28 11.65 24.22
CA GLY A 524 36.29 12.73 24.25
C GLY A 524 36.50 13.82 23.18
N ARG A 525 37.25 13.55 22.11
CA ARG A 525 37.50 14.48 21.00
C ARG A 525 36.86 13.97 19.70
N ASP A 526 36.46 14.87 18.83
CA ASP A 526 35.98 14.59 17.50
C ASP A 526 37.11 14.24 16.50
N ASP A 527 36.79 13.99 15.22
CA ASP A 527 37.76 13.67 14.18
C ASP A 527 38.72 14.85 13.87
N ARG A 528 38.34 16.09 14.24
CA ARG A 528 39.15 17.30 14.08
C ARG A 528 40.03 17.58 15.32
N GLY A 529 39.93 16.76 16.35
CA GLY A 529 40.67 16.95 17.60
C GLY A 529 40.01 17.92 18.58
N ALA A 530 38.87 18.52 18.25
CA ALA A 530 38.13 19.39 19.14
C ALA A 530 37.41 18.57 20.23
N LEU A 531 37.23 19.18 21.41
CA LEU A 531 36.48 18.55 22.49
C LEU A 531 35.01 18.38 22.11
N ALA A 532 34.49 17.15 22.20
CA ALA A 532 33.08 16.86 21.93
C ALA A 532 32.19 17.52 23.00
N PHE A 533 31.07 18.12 22.61
CA PHE A 533 30.12 18.76 23.54
C PHE A 533 29.45 17.74 24.47
N ALA A 534 29.13 18.14 25.71
CA ALA A 534 28.31 17.33 26.60
C ALA A 534 26.98 16.90 25.90
N GLY A 535 26.54 15.66 26.14
CA GLY A 535 25.32 15.17 25.48
C GLY A 535 25.26 13.65 25.35
N ARG A 536 24.28 13.18 24.57
CA ARG A 536 24.10 11.76 24.27
C ARG A 536 24.92 11.34 23.05
N TYR A 537 25.53 10.18 23.15
CA TYR A 537 26.35 9.53 22.13
C TYR A 537 26.04 8.06 22.05
N VAL A 538 26.53 7.42 21.00
CA VAL A 538 26.45 5.97 20.77
C VAL A 538 27.85 5.48 20.41
N LEU A 539 28.37 4.49 21.13
CA LEU A 539 29.47 3.68 20.65
C LEU A 539 28.90 2.62 19.72
N ARG A 540 29.31 2.65 18.45
CA ARG A 540 28.95 1.63 17.46
C ARG A 540 30.18 0.84 17.08
N VAL A 541 30.05 -0.48 17.08
CA VAL A 541 31.04 -1.44 16.58
C VAL A 541 30.37 -2.24 15.46
N THR A 542 31.02 -2.29 14.30
CA THR A 542 30.58 -3.07 13.16
C THR A 542 31.68 -4.06 12.79
N ALA A 543 31.34 -5.33 12.67
CA ALA A 543 32.23 -6.40 12.22
C ALA A 543 31.71 -6.97 10.90
N THR A 544 32.61 -7.19 9.96
CA THR A 544 32.32 -7.77 8.65
C THR A 544 33.27 -8.91 8.37
N ASN A 545 32.74 -10.09 8.02
CA ASN A 545 33.47 -11.26 7.58
C ASN A 545 32.71 -11.99 6.48
N GLU A 546 33.02 -13.24 6.20
CA GLU A 546 32.34 -14.07 5.18
C GLU A 546 30.86 -14.36 5.49
N LEU A 547 30.45 -14.34 6.77
CA LEU A 547 29.06 -14.54 7.18
C LEU A 547 28.21 -13.29 6.88
N GLY A 548 28.80 -12.13 6.86
CA GLY A 548 28.11 -10.87 6.60
C GLY A 548 28.62 -9.70 7.43
N THR A 549 27.72 -8.78 7.74
CA THR A 549 28.00 -7.60 8.55
C THR A 549 27.07 -7.55 9.75
N MET A 550 27.64 -7.54 10.94
CA MET A 550 26.96 -7.33 12.22
C MET A 550 27.30 -5.96 12.81
N SER A 551 26.38 -5.38 13.58
CA SER A 551 26.64 -4.10 14.26
C SER A 551 25.99 -4.09 15.64
N LEU A 552 26.78 -3.78 16.66
CA LEU A 552 26.30 -3.51 18.01
C LEU A 552 26.42 -2.03 18.33
N ALA A 553 25.50 -1.52 19.16
CA ALA A 553 25.45 -0.12 19.54
C ALA A 553 25.16 0.02 21.04
N LYS A 554 25.94 0.84 21.75
CA LYS A 554 25.74 1.12 23.16
C LYS A 554 25.61 2.62 23.38
N PRO A 555 24.46 3.12 23.83
CA PRO A 555 24.29 4.52 24.13
C PRO A 555 25.00 4.89 25.43
N PHE A 556 25.54 6.10 25.51
CA PHE A 556 26.14 6.66 26.70
C PHE A 556 25.99 8.19 26.74
N ARG A 557 26.24 8.80 27.88
CA ARG A 557 26.22 10.26 28.09
C ARG A 557 27.58 10.79 28.43
N LEU A 558 28.07 11.77 27.67
CA LEU A 558 29.24 12.55 28.04
C LEU A 558 28.79 13.69 28.98
N ARG A 559 29.32 13.73 30.20
CA ARG A 559 29.14 14.83 31.16
C ARG A 559 30.42 15.66 31.15
N ARG A 560 30.28 16.94 31.07
CA ARG A 560 31.38 17.90 31.23
C ARG A 560 30.93 19.02 32.11
#